data_cd06fbba035e12884009917f1175c716
#
_entry.id   cd06fbba035e12884009917f1175c716
#
_cell.length_a   1.000
_cell.length_b   1.000
_cell.length_c   1.000
_cell.angle_alpha   90.00
_cell.angle_beta   90.00
_cell.angle_gamma   90.00
#
_symmetry.space_group_name_H-M   'P 1'
#
loop_
_entity.id
_entity.type
_entity.pdbx_description
1 polymer ?
#
loop_
_entity_poly.entity_id
_entity_poly.type
_entity_poly.pdbx_seq_one_letter_code
_entity_poly.pdbx_strand_id
1 'polypeptide(L)'
;MRLTLVSTLAGLLLLSVLAFAQEGPRPQVADPALAKRLGADERGMRSYVLVILKTGPHRMPDGPARDEMFKGHFANIKRLAGEGKLALAGPFGDKNDWRGLFVFAVDTPEEAEKLVATDPVIRSGEMVAEYHRLYASAALMEVSGIHAKIAPQ
;
A
#
# COMPACT_ATOMS: atom_id res chain seq x y z
N MET A 1 74.34 15.57 51.04
CA MET A 1 74.07 15.03 49.72
C MET A 1 72.86 14.06 49.80
N ARG A 2 71.66 14.54 49.53
CA ARG A 2 70.41 13.76 49.66
C ARG A 2 69.85 13.53 48.27
N LEU A 3 69.80 12.26 47.87
CA LEU A 3 69.20 11.81 46.64
C LEU A 3 67.72 11.65 46.88
N THR A 4 66.88 12.38 46.08
CA THR A 4 65.44 12.23 46.08
C THR A 4 65.09 11.37 44.88
N LEU A 5 64.49 10.18 45.18
CA LEU A 5 63.91 9.28 44.18
C LEU A 5 62.53 9.80 43.79
N VAL A 6 62.31 10.07 42.47
CA VAL A 6 61.00 10.40 41.93
C VAL A 6 60.44 9.13 41.30
N SER A 7 59.39 8.56 41.91
CA SER A 7 58.64 7.44 41.38
C SER A 7 57.55 7.95 40.40
N THR A 8 57.74 7.67 39.13
CA THR A 8 56.70 7.89 38.12
C THR A 8 55.77 6.68 38.07
N LEU A 9 54.51 6.88 38.47
CA LEU A 9 53.43 5.91 38.37
C LEU A 9 52.80 6.03 36.98
N ALA A 10 53.10 5.09 36.10
CA ALA A 10 52.44 5.01 34.77
C ALA A 10 51.09 4.30 34.94
N GLY A 11 50.00 5.07 34.87
CA GLY A 11 48.66 4.54 34.84
C GLY A 11 48.28 4.00 33.46
N LEU A 12 48.12 2.70 33.39
CA LEU A 12 47.65 2.01 32.17
C LEU A 12 46.12 2.11 32.09
N LEU A 13 45.59 3.04 31.29
CA LEU A 13 44.15 3.10 30.96
C LEU A 13 43.83 2.01 29.94
N LEU A 14 43.19 0.92 30.40
CA LEU A 14 42.57 -0.05 29.50
C LEU A 14 41.26 0.55 28.94
N LEU A 15 41.27 1.05 27.73
CA LEU A 15 40.06 1.34 26.97
C LEU A 15 39.42 0.01 26.51
N SER A 16 38.36 -0.41 27.21
CA SER A 16 37.51 -1.51 26.79
C SER A 16 36.63 -1.01 25.62
N VAL A 17 37.04 -1.26 24.38
CA VAL A 17 36.20 -1.05 23.19
C VAL A 17 35.14 -2.16 23.17
N LEU A 18 33.92 -1.84 23.68
CA LEU A 18 32.75 -2.67 23.44
C LEU A 18 32.46 -2.65 21.94
N ALA A 19 32.92 -3.66 21.20
CA ALA A 19 32.52 -3.91 19.85
C ALA A 19 31.05 -4.34 19.87
N PHE A 20 30.15 -3.39 19.59
CA PHE A 20 28.78 -3.74 19.18
C PHE A 20 28.88 -4.48 17.86
N ALA A 21 28.82 -5.80 17.91
CA ALA A 21 28.60 -6.62 16.73
C ALA A 21 27.23 -6.21 16.18
N GLN A 22 27.19 -5.45 15.10
CA GLN A 22 25.97 -5.29 14.29
C GLN A 22 25.62 -6.66 13.76
N GLU A 23 24.62 -7.32 14.39
CA GLU A 23 24.00 -8.49 13.77
C GLU A 23 23.48 -8.03 12.38
N GLY A 24 24.09 -8.55 11.32
CA GLY A 24 23.60 -8.35 9.97
C GLY A 24 22.13 -8.82 9.89
N PRO A 25 21.35 -8.34 8.91
CA PRO A 25 19.94 -8.71 8.76
C PRO A 25 19.85 -10.24 8.74
N ARG A 26 19.14 -10.82 9.72
CA ARG A 26 18.87 -12.27 9.75
C ARG A 26 18.13 -12.64 8.47
N PRO A 27 18.44 -13.75 7.81
CA PRO A 27 17.66 -14.24 6.69
C PRO A 27 16.20 -14.36 7.12
N GLN A 28 15.33 -13.54 6.52
CA GLN A 28 13.92 -13.57 6.83
C GLN A 28 13.32 -14.82 6.21
N VAL A 29 12.92 -15.78 7.04
CA VAL A 29 12.20 -16.97 6.56
C VAL A 29 10.79 -16.54 6.21
N ALA A 30 10.35 -16.85 4.98
CA ALA A 30 8.98 -16.58 4.56
C ALA A 30 7.97 -17.31 5.46
N ASP A 31 6.86 -16.64 5.76
CA ASP A 31 5.73 -17.24 6.49
C ASP A 31 4.76 -17.91 5.49
N PRO A 32 4.73 -19.25 5.40
CA PRO A 32 3.86 -19.94 4.44
C PRO A 32 2.37 -19.75 4.70
N ALA A 33 1.99 -19.57 5.97
CA ALA A 33 0.58 -19.37 6.32
C ALA A 33 0.11 -17.98 5.88
N LEU A 34 0.94 -16.97 6.06
CA LEU A 34 0.71 -15.63 5.55
C LEU A 34 0.66 -15.61 4.03
N ALA A 35 1.63 -16.23 3.36
CA ALA A 35 1.69 -16.31 1.91
C ALA A 35 0.40 -16.94 1.33
N LYS A 36 -0.04 -18.06 1.89
CA LYS A 36 -1.29 -18.72 1.51
C LYS A 36 -2.51 -17.83 1.73
N ARG A 37 -2.60 -17.15 2.87
CA ARG A 37 -3.73 -16.24 3.19
C ARG A 37 -3.83 -15.08 2.20
N LEU A 38 -2.68 -14.55 1.76
CA LEU A 38 -2.62 -13.43 0.80
C LEU A 38 -2.73 -13.89 -0.65
N GLY A 39 -2.76 -15.20 -0.92
CA GLY A 39 -2.78 -15.75 -2.27
C GLY A 39 -1.46 -15.53 -3.02
N ALA A 40 -0.34 -15.52 -2.29
CA ALA A 40 0.98 -15.37 -2.84
C ALA A 40 1.47 -16.66 -3.52
N ASP A 41 2.18 -16.51 -4.62
CA ASP A 41 3.00 -17.55 -5.21
C ASP A 41 4.36 -17.72 -4.50
N GLU A 42 5.25 -18.54 -5.06
CA GLU A 42 6.58 -18.83 -4.52
C GLU A 42 7.49 -17.59 -4.39
N ARG A 43 7.16 -16.51 -5.11
CA ARG A 43 7.89 -15.24 -5.09
C ARG A 43 7.23 -14.19 -4.18
N GLY A 44 6.16 -14.54 -3.47
CA GLY A 44 5.38 -13.60 -2.67
C GLY A 44 4.50 -12.66 -3.50
N MET A 45 4.24 -13.02 -4.77
CA MET A 45 3.51 -12.21 -5.74
C MET A 45 2.14 -12.82 -6.04
N ARG A 46 1.25 -12.02 -6.66
CA ARG A 46 -0.02 -12.49 -7.21
C ARG A 46 -0.49 -11.62 -8.37
N SER A 47 -1.47 -12.12 -9.12
CA SER A 47 -2.15 -11.34 -10.15
C SER A 47 -3.11 -10.33 -9.54
N TYR A 48 -3.20 -9.19 -10.22
CA TYR A 48 -4.14 -8.10 -9.99
C TYR A 48 -4.56 -7.48 -11.32
N VAL A 49 -5.56 -6.61 -11.26
CA VAL A 49 -5.87 -5.67 -12.33
C VAL A 49 -5.75 -4.25 -11.77
N LEU A 50 -4.83 -3.47 -12.35
CA LEU A 50 -4.75 -2.03 -12.12
C LEU A 50 -5.80 -1.34 -13.00
N VAL A 51 -6.60 -0.49 -12.39
CA VAL A 51 -7.59 0.33 -13.09
C VAL A 51 -7.24 1.80 -12.89
N ILE A 52 -7.08 2.51 -13.99
CA ILE A 52 -6.90 3.97 -13.99
C ILE A 52 -8.26 4.61 -14.24
N LEU A 53 -8.74 5.40 -13.30
CA LEU A 53 -9.94 6.22 -13.45
C LEU A 53 -9.56 7.55 -14.10
N LYS A 54 -10.21 7.89 -15.20
CA LYS A 54 -9.98 9.12 -15.95
C LYS A 54 -11.24 9.97 -15.98
N THR A 55 -11.10 11.25 -16.23
CA THR A 55 -12.25 12.14 -16.40
C THR A 55 -13.14 11.62 -17.54
N GLY A 56 -14.41 11.43 -17.24
CA GLY A 56 -15.39 10.95 -18.19
C GLY A 56 -16.07 12.05 -19.01
N PRO A 57 -16.87 11.67 -20.01
CA PRO A 57 -17.52 12.63 -20.91
C PRO A 57 -18.71 13.37 -20.28
N HIS A 58 -19.28 12.88 -19.17
CA HIS A 58 -20.48 13.43 -18.55
C HIS A 58 -20.19 13.93 -17.14
N ARG A 59 -19.38 14.99 -17.04
CA ARG A 59 -19.08 15.61 -15.75
C ARG A 59 -20.33 16.26 -15.18
N MET A 60 -20.73 15.84 -13.97
CA MET A 60 -21.83 16.45 -13.24
C MET A 60 -21.44 17.85 -12.72
N PRO A 61 -22.34 18.84 -12.76
CA PRO A 61 -22.13 20.11 -12.07
C PRO A 61 -21.93 19.91 -10.57
N ASP A 62 -21.13 20.79 -9.94
CA ASP A 62 -20.96 20.77 -8.49
C ASP A 62 -22.30 21.02 -7.79
N GLY A 63 -22.56 20.28 -6.72
CA GLY A 63 -23.80 20.39 -5.95
C GLY A 63 -24.26 19.06 -5.36
N PRO A 64 -25.43 19.05 -4.68
CA PRO A 64 -25.88 17.90 -3.88
C PRO A 64 -25.97 16.57 -4.64
N ALA A 65 -26.35 16.59 -5.91
CA ALA A 65 -26.43 15.37 -6.71
C ALA A 65 -25.06 14.74 -6.97
N ARG A 66 -24.04 15.59 -7.23
CA ARG A 66 -22.66 15.16 -7.39
C ARG A 66 -22.08 14.66 -6.08
N ASP A 67 -22.38 15.33 -4.98
CA ASP A 67 -21.92 14.94 -3.64
C ASP A 67 -22.47 13.55 -3.25
N GLU A 68 -23.75 13.29 -3.53
CA GLU A 68 -24.35 11.97 -3.28
C GLU A 68 -23.76 10.89 -4.18
N MET A 69 -23.45 11.18 -5.43
CA MET A 69 -22.75 10.26 -6.33
C MET A 69 -21.38 9.88 -5.77
N PHE A 70 -20.57 10.85 -5.29
CA PHE A 70 -19.27 10.57 -4.68
C PHE A 70 -19.38 9.85 -3.35
N LYS A 71 -20.40 10.13 -2.55
CA LYS A 71 -20.70 9.36 -1.35
C LYS A 71 -20.94 7.88 -1.68
N GLY A 72 -21.69 7.62 -2.74
CA GLY A 72 -21.88 6.26 -3.27
C GLY A 72 -20.60 5.62 -3.77
N HIS A 73 -19.72 6.38 -4.43
CA HIS A 73 -18.40 5.96 -4.85
C HIS A 73 -17.53 5.49 -3.66
N PHE A 74 -17.42 6.30 -2.61
CA PHE A 74 -16.67 5.93 -1.41
C PHE A 74 -17.26 4.73 -0.68
N ALA A 75 -18.60 4.64 -0.63
CA ALA A 75 -19.27 3.46 -0.07
C ALA A 75 -18.96 2.18 -0.87
N ASN A 76 -18.89 2.28 -2.20
CA ASN A 76 -18.53 1.17 -3.07
C ASN A 76 -17.07 0.73 -2.87
N ILE A 77 -16.13 1.67 -2.74
CA ILE A 77 -14.73 1.38 -2.38
C ILE A 77 -14.66 0.61 -1.08
N LYS A 78 -15.33 1.10 -0.03
CA LYS A 78 -15.35 0.45 1.29
C LYS A 78 -15.92 -0.97 1.22
N ARG A 79 -17.00 -1.18 0.48
CA ARG A 79 -17.61 -2.49 0.27
C ARG A 79 -16.65 -3.46 -0.42
N LEU A 80 -16.07 -3.06 -1.56
CA LEU A 80 -15.16 -3.90 -2.35
C LEU A 80 -13.86 -4.24 -1.58
N ALA A 81 -13.36 -3.30 -0.78
CA ALA A 81 -12.23 -3.54 0.12
C ALA A 81 -12.60 -4.56 1.21
N GLY A 82 -13.77 -4.43 1.83
CA GLY A 82 -14.28 -5.37 2.84
C GLY A 82 -14.54 -6.78 2.29
N GLU A 83 -14.89 -6.90 1.01
CA GLU A 83 -15.04 -8.17 0.29
C GLU A 83 -13.69 -8.78 -0.14
N GLY A 84 -12.56 -8.12 0.13
CA GLY A 84 -11.23 -8.56 -0.30
C GLY A 84 -11.02 -8.49 -1.82
N LYS A 85 -11.87 -7.75 -2.53
CA LYS A 85 -11.78 -7.56 -3.99
C LYS A 85 -10.92 -6.38 -4.39
N LEU A 86 -10.81 -5.37 -3.53
CA LEU A 86 -10.05 -4.15 -3.76
C LEU A 86 -8.89 -4.08 -2.78
N ALA A 87 -7.65 -4.21 -3.28
CA ALA A 87 -6.44 -4.17 -2.48
C ALA A 87 -6.00 -2.73 -2.17
N LEU A 88 -6.18 -1.81 -3.14
CA LEU A 88 -5.78 -0.41 -3.02
C LEU A 88 -6.71 0.47 -3.84
N ALA A 89 -7.05 1.65 -3.30
CA ALA A 89 -7.70 2.74 -4.01
C ALA A 89 -7.08 4.07 -3.57
N GLY A 90 -7.05 5.04 -4.47
CA GLY A 90 -6.57 6.38 -4.15
C GLY A 90 -6.71 7.37 -5.30
N PRO A 91 -6.81 8.67 -5.01
CA PRO A 91 -6.81 9.71 -6.02
C PRO A 91 -5.39 10.00 -6.50
N PHE A 92 -5.27 10.48 -7.74
CA PHE A 92 -4.05 11.14 -8.22
C PHE A 92 -4.05 12.62 -7.79
N GLY A 93 -2.85 13.15 -7.50
CA GLY A 93 -2.65 14.56 -7.17
C GLY A 93 -2.29 15.43 -8.39
N ASP A 94 -2.10 14.83 -9.54
CA ASP A 94 -1.66 15.52 -10.76
C ASP A 94 -2.78 16.32 -11.43
N LYS A 95 -2.39 17.39 -12.15
CA LYS A 95 -3.32 18.23 -12.93
C LYS A 95 -3.44 17.70 -14.38
N ASN A 96 -3.97 16.50 -14.53
CA ASN A 96 -4.25 15.87 -15.82
C ASN A 96 -5.64 15.23 -15.82
N ASP A 97 -5.96 14.35 -16.77
CA ASP A 97 -7.23 13.63 -16.84
C ASP A 97 -7.32 12.41 -15.91
N TRP A 98 -6.22 12.02 -15.26
CA TRP A 98 -6.20 10.92 -14.29
C TRP A 98 -6.79 11.38 -12.96
N ARG A 99 -7.81 10.65 -12.53
CA ARG A 99 -8.59 10.99 -11.32
C ARG A 99 -8.21 10.13 -10.13
N GLY A 100 -7.95 8.86 -10.36
CA GLY A 100 -7.60 7.92 -9.31
C GLY A 100 -7.25 6.56 -9.88
N LEU A 101 -6.90 5.64 -8.97
CA LEU A 101 -6.61 4.27 -9.33
C LEU A 101 -7.32 3.29 -8.40
N PHE A 102 -7.54 2.08 -8.91
CA PHE A 102 -7.87 0.88 -8.15
C PHE A 102 -6.87 -0.24 -8.46
N VAL A 103 -6.57 -1.06 -7.47
CA VAL A 103 -5.88 -2.34 -7.66
C VAL A 103 -6.84 -3.44 -7.19
N PHE A 104 -7.44 -4.14 -8.15
CA PHE A 104 -8.36 -5.23 -7.87
C PHE A 104 -7.62 -6.57 -7.75
N ALA A 105 -7.97 -7.34 -6.72
CA ALA A 105 -7.47 -8.68 -6.47
C ALA A 105 -8.25 -9.73 -7.28
N VAL A 106 -8.21 -9.58 -8.59
CA VAL A 106 -8.83 -10.46 -9.59
C VAL A 106 -7.83 -10.80 -10.70
N ASP A 107 -8.08 -11.85 -11.44
CA ASP A 107 -7.12 -12.39 -12.41
C ASP A 107 -7.27 -11.76 -13.79
N THR A 108 -8.45 -11.24 -14.14
CA THR A 108 -8.72 -10.74 -15.49
C THR A 108 -9.31 -9.33 -15.51
N PRO A 109 -9.04 -8.54 -16.59
CA PRO A 109 -9.66 -7.25 -16.78
C PRO A 109 -11.20 -7.32 -16.83
N GLU A 110 -11.77 -8.39 -17.37
CA GLU A 110 -13.22 -8.59 -17.49
C GLU A 110 -13.90 -8.79 -16.11
N GLU A 111 -13.19 -9.38 -15.16
CA GLU A 111 -13.65 -9.45 -13.75
C GLU A 111 -13.61 -8.08 -13.09
N ALA A 112 -12.52 -7.32 -13.30
CA ALA A 112 -12.39 -5.96 -12.78
C ALA A 112 -13.46 -5.04 -13.37
N GLU A 113 -13.76 -5.15 -14.66
CA GLU A 113 -14.80 -4.37 -15.34
C GLU A 113 -16.17 -4.55 -14.67
N LYS A 114 -16.55 -5.79 -14.33
CA LYS A 114 -17.80 -6.08 -13.61
C LYS A 114 -17.85 -5.39 -12.24
N LEU A 115 -16.74 -5.33 -11.53
CA LEU A 115 -16.64 -4.65 -10.22
C LEU A 115 -16.71 -3.13 -10.40
N VAL A 116 -15.99 -2.59 -11.36
CA VAL A 116 -15.96 -1.15 -11.69
C VAL A 116 -17.32 -0.66 -12.14
N ALA A 117 -18.08 -1.46 -12.90
CA ALA A 117 -19.42 -1.12 -13.35
C ALA A 117 -20.44 -0.93 -12.21
N THR A 118 -20.12 -1.38 -10.99
CA THR A 118 -20.96 -1.11 -9.81
C THR A 118 -20.80 0.31 -9.25
N ASP A 119 -19.77 1.04 -9.72
CA ASP A 119 -19.44 2.36 -9.18
C ASP A 119 -20.32 3.46 -9.76
N PRO A 120 -20.95 4.32 -8.92
CA PRO A 120 -21.78 5.42 -9.41
C PRO A 120 -21.05 6.41 -10.32
N VAL A 121 -19.76 6.67 -10.13
CA VAL A 121 -19.00 7.61 -10.98
C VAL A 121 -18.78 7.06 -12.39
N ILE A 122 -18.75 5.73 -12.54
CA ILE A 122 -18.67 5.06 -13.84
C ILE A 122 -20.05 5.02 -14.50
N ARG A 123 -21.08 4.64 -13.72
CA ARG A 123 -22.46 4.54 -14.23
C ARG A 123 -23.01 5.88 -14.71
N SER A 124 -22.61 6.98 -14.08
CA SER A 124 -22.99 8.33 -14.48
C SER A 124 -22.19 8.88 -15.68
N GLY A 125 -21.04 8.26 -16.00
CA GLY A 125 -20.10 8.79 -16.99
C GLY A 125 -19.24 9.95 -16.47
N GLU A 126 -19.25 10.23 -15.16
CA GLU A 126 -18.33 11.20 -14.52
C GLU A 126 -16.88 10.76 -14.70
N MET A 127 -16.63 9.44 -14.67
CA MET A 127 -15.33 8.84 -14.92
C MET A 127 -15.46 7.67 -15.91
N VAL A 128 -14.36 7.40 -16.59
CA VAL A 128 -14.14 6.20 -17.41
C VAL A 128 -12.95 5.44 -16.85
N ALA A 129 -12.86 4.15 -17.16
CA ALA A 129 -11.84 3.26 -16.61
C ALA A 129 -10.97 2.67 -17.71
N GLU A 130 -9.68 2.55 -17.44
CA GLU A 130 -8.67 1.87 -18.24
C GLU A 130 -8.09 0.71 -17.44
N TYR A 131 -7.93 -0.49 -18.02
CA TYR A 131 -7.63 -1.73 -17.32
C TYR A 131 -6.28 -2.30 -17.74
N HIS A 132 -5.43 -2.66 -16.77
CA HIS A 132 -4.11 -3.21 -17.01
C HIS A 132 -3.88 -4.43 -16.11
N ARG A 133 -3.38 -5.53 -16.70
CA ARG A 133 -2.91 -6.67 -15.91
C ARG A 133 -1.70 -6.26 -15.11
N LEU A 134 -1.69 -6.57 -13.81
CA LEU A 134 -0.60 -6.25 -12.89
C LEU A 134 -0.20 -7.51 -12.13
N TYR A 135 1.09 -7.79 -12.09
CA TYR A 135 1.67 -8.81 -11.23
C TYR A 135 2.52 -8.11 -10.18
N ALA A 136 2.10 -8.18 -8.92
CA ALA A 136 2.69 -7.40 -7.84
C ALA A 136 2.70 -8.18 -6.52
N SER A 137 3.35 -7.62 -5.51
CA SER A 137 3.41 -8.22 -4.17
C SER A 137 2.03 -8.54 -3.63
N ALA A 138 1.84 -9.76 -3.14
CA ALA A 138 0.62 -10.18 -2.45
C ALA A 138 0.38 -9.38 -1.15
N ALA A 139 1.41 -8.72 -0.60
CA ALA A 139 1.30 -7.85 0.57
C ALA A 139 0.35 -6.65 0.36
N LEU A 140 0.01 -6.29 -0.89
CA LEU A 140 -1.02 -5.28 -1.17
C LEU A 140 -2.38 -5.65 -0.55
N MET A 141 -2.66 -6.93 -0.32
CA MET A 141 -3.89 -7.38 0.35
C MET A 141 -4.00 -6.97 1.82
N GLU A 142 -2.90 -6.61 2.47
CA GLU A 142 -2.90 -6.11 3.86
C GLU A 142 -3.21 -4.62 3.95
N VAL A 143 -3.15 -3.87 2.84
CA VAL A 143 -3.30 -2.40 2.82
C VAL A 143 -4.63 -1.98 3.44
N SER A 144 -5.75 -2.60 3.04
CA SER A 144 -7.08 -2.25 3.57
C SER A 144 -7.20 -2.52 5.08
N GLY A 145 -6.64 -3.63 5.57
CA GLY A 145 -6.63 -3.98 6.99
C GLY A 145 -5.77 -3.05 7.84
N ILE A 146 -4.65 -2.59 7.28
CA ILE A 146 -3.78 -1.61 7.94
C ILE A 146 -4.44 -0.23 7.91
N HIS A 147 -5.00 0.16 6.75
CA HIS A 147 -5.70 1.44 6.58
C HIS A 147 -6.82 1.61 7.59
N ALA A 148 -7.63 0.58 7.83
CA ALA A 148 -8.71 0.62 8.82
C ALA A 148 -8.24 0.91 10.26
N LYS A 149 -6.95 0.69 10.57
CA LYS A 149 -6.35 0.96 11.89
C LYS A 149 -5.77 2.37 12.01
N ILE A 150 -5.48 3.03 10.90
CA ILE A 150 -4.84 4.35 10.86
C ILE A 150 -5.77 5.46 10.35
N ALA A 151 -6.87 5.11 9.68
CA ALA A 151 -7.88 6.08 9.25
C ALA A 151 -8.79 6.48 10.43
N PRO A 152 -9.21 7.76 10.53
CA PRO A 152 -10.24 8.18 11.49
C PRO A 152 -11.54 7.42 11.22
N GLN A 153 -12.26 7.08 12.30
CA GLN A 153 -13.59 6.45 12.22
C GLN A 153 -14.68 7.51 11.98
#